data_7d6f240d754e1b6f052ae82f58e5bbd0
#
_entry.id   7d6f240d754e1b6f052ae82f58e5bbd0
#
_cell.length_a   1.000
_cell.length_b   1.000
_cell.length_c   1.000
_cell.angle_alpha   90.00
_cell.angle_beta   90.00
_cell.angle_gamma   90.00
#
_symmetry.space_group_name_H-M   'P 1'
#
loop_
_entity.id
_entity.type
_entity.pdbx_description
1 polymer ?
#
loop_
_entity_poly.entity_id
_entity_poly.type
_entity_poly.pdbx_seq_one_letter_code
_entity_poly.pdbx_strand_id
1 'polypeptide(L)'
;MAKTIYNYWFIQFDFPDENGKPYKSSGGKMSFCNELNREIPQNWNYTSIENITICLDSERIPLSNQQREGMKGSIPYYGATGIMDYVNRPIFSGNFVLLAEDGSVMDDNGNPILQRVSGDVWINNHTHVLQPVKGYSCRLLYLLLKDIPVSIIKTGSIQMKINQANLNNYNILSIPDAIRTQFINCVEPLDTKIMQIQQENNNLIQFRDWLLPMLMNGQATIED
;
A
#
# COMPACT_ATOMS: atom_id res chain seq x y z
N MET A 1 13.13 2.45 -7.87
CA MET A 1 13.86 3.44 -7.03
C MET A 1 13.44 3.38 -5.56
N ALA A 2 12.19 3.67 -5.14
CA ALA A 2 11.79 3.62 -3.71
C ALA A 2 12.09 2.26 -3.02
N LYS A 3 11.78 1.13 -3.67
CA LYS A 3 12.12 -0.21 -3.15
C LYS A 3 13.63 -0.40 -3.00
N THR A 4 14.43 0.13 -3.91
CA THR A 4 15.91 0.02 -3.86
C THR A 4 16.45 0.80 -2.66
N ILE A 5 15.95 2.04 -2.43
CA ILE A 5 16.32 2.86 -1.27
C ILE A 5 15.87 2.18 0.02
N TYR A 6 14.64 1.64 0.07
CA TYR A 6 14.13 0.90 1.22
C TYR A 6 15.03 -0.31 1.55
N ASN A 7 15.39 -1.12 0.56
CA ASN A 7 16.27 -2.27 0.76
C ASN A 7 17.66 -1.85 1.27
N TYR A 8 18.22 -0.78 0.72
CA TYR A 8 19.50 -0.26 1.14
C TYR A 8 19.47 0.24 2.60
N TRP A 9 18.39 0.97 2.97
CA TRP A 9 18.28 1.55 4.32
C TRP A 9 17.83 0.56 5.38
N PHE A 10 16.86 -0.33 5.10
CA PHE A 10 16.16 -1.11 6.14
C PHE A 10 16.34 -2.62 6.04
N ILE A 11 16.87 -3.11 4.91
CA ILE A 11 17.27 -4.51 4.77
C ILE A 11 18.77 -4.66 4.94
N GLN A 12 19.57 -3.82 4.26
CA GLN A 12 21.04 -3.81 4.37
C GLN A 12 21.52 -2.98 5.56
N PHE A 13 20.69 -2.06 6.08
CA PHE A 13 21.00 -1.13 7.18
C PHE A 13 22.10 -0.11 6.85
N ASP A 14 22.20 0.27 5.59
CA ASP A 14 23.11 1.30 5.10
C ASP A 14 22.43 2.67 4.92
N PHE A 15 21.51 3.00 5.86
CA PHE A 15 20.97 4.35 5.96
C PHE A 15 22.08 5.35 6.32
N PRO A 16 21.96 6.65 5.96
CA PRO A 16 22.96 7.67 6.30
C PRO A 16 23.08 7.83 7.82
N ASP A 17 24.30 7.70 8.33
CA ASP A 17 24.64 8.05 9.71
C ASP A 17 24.71 9.58 9.91
N GLU A 18 25.12 10.05 11.07
CA GLU A 18 25.27 11.47 11.40
C GLU A 18 26.27 12.20 10.49
N ASN A 19 27.18 11.48 9.84
CA ASN A 19 28.17 11.98 8.89
C ASN A 19 27.77 11.77 7.43
N GLY A 20 26.57 11.24 7.18
CA GLY A 20 26.08 10.90 5.84
C GLY A 20 26.70 9.63 5.24
N LYS A 21 27.43 8.83 6.03
CA LYS A 21 28.01 7.54 5.59
C LYS A 21 27.01 6.40 5.78
N PRO A 22 27.12 5.33 4.96
CA PRO A 22 26.31 4.12 5.15
C PRO A 22 26.56 3.50 6.53
N TYR A 23 25.50 3.34 7.34
CA TYR A 23 25.65 2.94 8.75
C TYR A 23 26.38 1.61 8.93
N LYS A 24 25.85 0.50 8.41
CA LYS A 24 26.43 -0.83 8.63
C LYS A 24 27.78 -0.99 7.97
N SER A 25 27.91 -0.58 6.69
CA SER A 25 29.15 -0.70 5.93
C SER A 25 30.29 0.17 6.48
N SER A 26 29.97 1.21 7.26
CA SER A 26 30.97 2.06 7.94
C SER A 26 31.28 1.59 9.38
N GLY A 27 30.84 0.41 9.77
CA GLY A 27 31.12 -0.18 11.10
C GLY A 27 30.07 0.13 12.14
N GLY A 28 28.86 0.50 11.76
CA GLY A 28 27.71 0.67 12.67
C GLY A 28 27.43 -0.60 13.47
N LYS A 29 27.21 -0.44 14.76
CA LYS A 29 26.99 -1.58 15.68
C LYS A 29 25.62 -2.22 15.45
N MET A 30 25.60 -3.53 15.34
CA MET A 30 24.41 -4.36 15.17
C MET A 30 24.13 -5.19 16.43
N SER A 31 22.89 -5.52 16.69
CA SER A 31 22.44 -6.43 17.76
C SER A 31 21.36 -7.38 17.22
N PHE A 32 21.33 -8.60 17.74
CA PHE A 32 20.31 -9.58 17.34
C PHE A 32 18.99 -9.27 18.05
N CYS A 33 17.90 -9.19 17.27
CA CYS A 33 16.53 -9.02 17.76
C CYS A 33 15.80 -10.37 17.63
N ASN A 34 15.42 -10.97 18.77
CA ASN A 34 14.75 -12.26 18.80
C ASN A 34 13.35 -12.18 18.15
N GLU A 35 12.63 -11.11 18.36
CA GLU A 35 11.26 -10.91 17.88
C GLU A 35 11.18 -10.78 16.36
N LEU A 36 12.25 -10.25 15.74
CA LEU A 36 12.37 -10.15 14.28
C LEU A 36 13.25 -11.27 13.68
N ASN A 37 13.86 -12.10 14.54
CA ASN A 37 14.78 -13.17 14.17
C ASN A 37 15.89 -12.71 13.18
N ARG A 38 16.44 -11.51 13.42
CA ARG A 38 17.52 -10.95 12.59
C ARG A 38 18.34 -9.91 13.35
N GLU A 39 19.53 -9.59 12.81
CA GLU A 39 20.30 -8.45 13.28
C GLU A 39 19.63 -7.13 12.86
N ILE A 40 19.62 -6.18 13.77
CA ILE A 40 19.17 -4.79 13.57
C ILE A 40 20.21 -3.82 14.15
N PRO A 41 20.23 -2.54 13.76
CA PRO A 41 21.10 -1.54 14.37
C PRO A 41 20.93 -1.50 15.89
N GLN A 42 22.03 -1.32 16.62
CA GLN A 42 22.08 -1.31 18.06
C GLN A 42 21.14 -0.32 18.65
N ASN A 43 20.30 -0.08 19.23
CA ASN A 43 19.32 0.89 19.69
C ASN A 43 18.03 0.96 18.87
N TRP A 44 17.90 0.15 17.82
CA TRP A 44 16.62 -0.02 17.18
C TRP A 44 15.81 -1.10 17.89
N ASN A 45 14.51 -1.11 17.64
CA ASN A 45 13.58 -2.03 18.29
C ASN A 45 12.56 -2.56 17.26
N TYR A 46 11.61 -3.35 17.71
CA TYR A 46 10.46 -3.78 16.94
C TYR A 46 9.19 -3.09 17.43
N THR A 47 8.17 -3.13 16.61
CA THR A 47 6.81 -2.68 16.90
C THR A 47 5.80 -3.56 16.19
N SER A 48 4.55 -3.58 16.63
CA SER A 48 3.47 -4.27 15.92
C SER A 48 2.84 -3.35 14.87
N ILE A 49 2.19 -3.95 13.86
CA ILE A 49 1.47 -3.21 12.82
C ILE A 49 0.38 -2.33 13.43
N GLU A 50 -0.34 -2.80 14.43
CA GLU A 50 -1.38 -2.02 15.12
C GLU A 50 -0.87 -0.71 15.72
N ASN A 51 0.40 -0.68 16.13
CA ASN A 51 0.99 0.52 16.72
C ASN A 51 1.28 1.63 15.69
N ILE A 52 1.34 1.29 14.41
CA ILE A 52 1.67 2.23 13.32
C ILE A 52 0.55 2.43 12.31
N THR A 53 -0.59 1.74 12.50
CA THR A 53 -1.76 1.84 11.61
C THR A 53 -3.06 1.96 12.39
N ILE A 54 -4.06 2.54 11.74
CA ILE A 54 -5.47 2.39 12.12
C ILE A 54 -6.12 1.52 11.07
N CYS A 55 -6.79 0.44 11.49
CA CYS A 55 -7.56 -0.43 10.61
C CYS A 55 -9.01 0.08 10.55
N LEU A 56 -9.46 0.47 9.36
CA LEU A 56 -10.78 1.05 9.10
C LEU A 56 -11.80 0.04 8.57
N ASP A 57 -11.60 -1.23 8.83
CA ASP A 57 -12.41 -2.33 8.30
C ASP A 57 -13.89 -2.23 8.69
N SER A 58 -14.20 -1.68 9.86
CA SER A 58 -15.56 -1.45 10.34
C SER A 58 -16.35 -0.42 9.52
N GLU A 59 -15.65 0.42 8.75
CA GLU A 59 -16.27 1.48 7.93
C GLU A 59 -16.58 0.99 6.50
N ARG A 60 -16.16 -0.22 6.14
CA ARG A 60 -16.41 -0.79 4.81
C ARG A 60 -17.89 -1.14 4.63
N ILE A 61 -18.40 -0.86 3.44
CA ILE A 61 -19.77 -1.20 3.04
C ILE A 61 -19.72 -2.00 1.76
N PRO A 62 -19.96 -3.32 1.79
CA PRO A 62 -20.02 -4.14 0.59
C PRO A 62 -21.26 -3.80 -0.23
N LEU A 63 -21.13 -3.73 -1.55
CA LEU A 63 -22.23 -3.53 -2.49
C LEU A 63 -22.41 -4.77 -3.35
N SER A 64 -23.64 -5.23 -3.49
CA SER A 64 -24.02 -6.24 -4.49
C SER A 64 -23.88 -5.66 -5.91
N ASN A 65 -23.86 -6.54 -6.92
CA ASN A 65 -23.84 -6.11 -8.33
C ASN A 65 -25.02 -5.19 -8.64
N GLN A 66 -26.22 -5.54 -8.18
CA GLN A 66 -27.43 -4.74 -8.43
C GLN A 66 -27.35 -3.35 -7.79
N GLN A 67 -26.77 -3.24 -6.58
CA GLN A 67 -26.56 -1.93 -5.92
C GLN A 67 -25.54 -1.08 -6.70
N ARG A 68 -24.43 -1.69 -7.18
CA ARG A 68 -23.45 -0.95 -7.99
C ARG A 68 -24.02 -0.48 -9.32
N GLU A 69 -24.86 -1.30 -9.98
CA GLU A 69 -25.57 -0.87 -11.21
C GLU A 69 -26.44 0.37 -10.96
N GLY A 70 -27.10 0.45 -9.80
CA GLY A 70 -27.90 1.62 -9.41
C GLY A 70 -27.07 2.82 -8.94
N MET A 71 -25.76 2.67 -8.78
CA MET A 71 -24.86 3.70 -8.24
C MET A 71 -23.71 4.04 -9.19
N LYS A 72 -23.85 3.83 -10.50
CA LYS A 72 -22.78 4.12 -11.45
C LYS A 72 -22.28 5.55 -11.39
N GLY A 73 -20.96 5.73 -11.48
CA GLY A 73 -20.29 7.03 -11.37
C GLY A 73 -18.81 6.96 -11.73
N SER A 74 -18.02 7.86 -11.16
CA SER A 74 -16.58 8.00 -11.45
C SER A 74 -15.67 7.62 -10.27
N ILE A 75 -16.25 7.33 -9.08
CA ILE A 75 -15.45 6.98 -7.89
C ILE A 75 -15.07 5.50 -7.95
N PRO A 76 -13.77 5.15 -7.88
CA PRO A 76 -13.34 3.77 -8.00
C PRO A 76 -13.82 2.91 -6.82
N TYR A 77 -14.37 1.73 -7.14
CA TYR A 77 -14.78 0.69 -6.20
C TYR A 77 -13.72 -0.40 -6.15
N TYR A 78 -12.98 -0.46 -5.05
CA TYR A 78 -11.86 -1.38 -4.88
C TYR A 78 -12.28 -2.72 -4.30
N GLY A 79 -11.71 -3.79 -4.87
CA GLY A 79 -11.72 -5.14 -4.34
C GLY A 79 -10.33 -5.60 -3.89
N ALA A 80 -10.20 -6.89 -3.59
CA ALA A 80 -8.96 -7.49 -3.10
C ALA A 80 -7.75 -7.29 -4.05
N THR A 81 -7.98 -7.28 -5.36
CA THR A 81 -6.91 -7.26 -6.38
C THR A 81 -6.90 -6.03 -7.28
N GLY A 82 -7.78 -5.04 -7.05
CA GLY A 82 -7.85 -3.84 -7.87
C GLY A 82 -9.24 -3.21 -7.92
N ILE A 83 -9.41 -2.27 -8.86
CA ILE A 83 -10.69 -1.63 -9.14
C ILE A 83 -11.62 -2.65 -9.81
N MET A 84 -12.78 -2.87 -9.20
CA MET A 84 -13.81 -3.79 -9.69
C MET A 84 -14.92 -3.05 -10.47
N ASP A 85 -15.17 -1.78 -10.11
CA ASP A 85 -16.27 -0.99 -10.64
C ASP A 85 -16.07 0.50 -10.33
N TYR A 86 -17.03 1.35 -10.77
CA TYR A 86 -17.07 2.76 -10.44
C TYR A 86 -18.44 3.13 -9.90
N VAL A 87 -18.47 3.89 -8.79
CA VAL A 87 -19.70 4.32 -8.09
C VAL A 87 -19.80 5.84 -8.03
N ASN A 88 -20.98 6.36 -7.65
CA ASN A 88 -21.29 7.79 -7.70
C ASN A 88 -20.92 8.58 -6.43
N ARG A 89 -20.48 7.90 -5.37
CA ARG A 89 -20.03 8.54 -4.13
C ARG A 89 -18.95 7.73 -3.43
N PRO A 90 -18.02 8.35 -2.70
CA PRO A 90 -17.03 7.66 -1.88
C PRO A 90 -17.59 7.28 -0.51
N ILE A 91 -16.90 6.35 0.17
CA ILE A 91 -17.01 6.12 1.63
C ILE A 91 -15.70 6.41 2.35
N PHE A 92 -14.60 6.48 1.62
CA PHE A 92 -13.29 6.89 2.13
C PHE A 92 -12.74 8.04 1.30
N SER A 93 -12.04 8.98 1.97
CA SER A 93 -11.29 10.06 1.33
C SER A 93 -9.95 10.22 2.03
N GLY A 94 -8.85 10.06 1.30
CA GLY A 94 -7.50 10.13 1.88
C GLY A 94 -6.51 9.18 1.21
N ASN A 95 -5.47 8.79 1.97
CA ASN A 95 -4.43 7.88 1.51
C ASN A 95 -4.44 6.62 2.37
N PHE A 96 -4.53 5.46 1.75
CA PHE A 96 -4.63 4.17 2.44
C PHE A 96 -3.74 3.12 1.78
N VAL A 97 -3.35 2.13 2.56
CA VAL A 97 -2.80 0.86 2.07
C VAL A 97 -3.87 -0.20 2.21
N LEU A 98 -4.24 -0.82 1.10
CA LEU A 98 -5.17 -1.93 1.06
C LEU A 98 -4.41 -3.24 1.05
N LEU A 99 -4.86 -4.20 1.86
CA LEU A 99 -4.31 -5.54 1.93
C LEU A 99 -5.44 -6.55 1.71
N ALA A 100 -5.31 -7.43 0.72
CA ALA A 100 -6.31 -8.43 0.42
C ALA A 100 -6.62 -9.30 1.65
N GLU A 101 -7.91 -9.36 2.05
CA GLU A 101 -8.36 -10.09 3.25
C GLU A 101 -8.69 -11.54 2.94
N ASP A 102 -9.34 -11.80 1.80
CA ASP A 102 -9.77 -13.14 1.38
C ASP A 102 -9.69 -13.34 -0.15
N GLY A 103 -9.88 -14.57 -0.60
CA GLY A 103 -9.72 -14.95 -2.00
C GLY A 103 -8.25 -15.02 -2.41
N SER A 104 -7.82 -14.18 -3.36
CA SER A 104 -6.41 -14.06 -3.75
C SER A 104 -5.68 -13.15 -2.77
N VAL A 105 -5.12 -13.72 -1.69
CA VAL A 105 -4.46 -12.95 -0.62
C VAL A 105 -2.95 -12.84 -0.79
N MET A 106 -2.35 -13.65 -1.66
CA MET A 106 -0.89 -13.66 -1.89
C MET A 106 -0.55 -13.75 -3.38
N ASP A 107 0.64 -13.24 -3.71
CA ASP A 107 1.26 -13.40 -5.02
C ASP A 107 1.98 -14.76 -5.15
N ASP A 108 2.56 -15.03 -6.33
CA ASP A 108 3.30 -16.28 -6.62
C ASP A 108 4.54 -16.49 -5.72
N ASN A 109 5.01 -15.45 -5.05
CA ASN A 109 6.13 -15.50 -4.11
C ASN A 109 5.67 -15.69 -2.65
N GLY A 110 4.37 -15.78 -2.39
CA GLY A 110 3.80 -15.89 -1.05
C GLY A 110 3.72 -14.57 -0.29
N ASN A 111 3.89 -13.44 -0.96
CA ASN A 111 3.76 -12.12 -0.36
C ASN A 111 2.31 -11.61 -0.46
N PRO A 112 1.87 -10.73 0.45
CA PRO A 112 0.50 -10.24 0.43
C PRO A 112 0.23 -9.37 -0.80
N ILE A 113 -1.00 -9.48 -1.31
CA ILE A 113 -1.49 -8.57 -2.35
C ILE A 113 -1.85 -7.24 -1.70
N LEU A 114 -1.13 -6.21 -2.11
CA LEU A 114 -1.22 -4.87 -1.57
C LEU A 114 -1.55 -3.86 -2.68
N GLN A 115 -2.36 -2.87 -2.33
CA GLN A 115 -2.64 -1.72 -3.17
C GLN A 115 -2.44 -0.44 -2.36
N ARG A 116 -2.10 0.65 -3.02
CA ARG A 116 -2.12 2.00 -2.43
C ARG A 116 -3.18 2.81 -3.15
N VAL A 117 -4.02 3.44 -2.39
CA VAL A 117 -5.10 4.27 -2.91
C VAL A 117 -5.02 5.68 -2.35
N SER A 118 -5.44 6.65 -3.15
CA SER A 118 -5.43 8.06 -2.80
C SER A 118 -6.69 8.74 -3.34
N GLY A 119 -7.21 9.70 -2.60
CA GLY A 119 -8.41 10.46 -2.95
C GLY A 119 -9.70 9.77 -2.52
N ASP A 120 -10.75 10.00 -3.28
CA ASP A 120 -12.09 9.51 -3.02
C ASP A 120 -12.27 8.09 -3.56
N VAL A 121 -12.62 7.14 -2.69
CA VAL A 121 -12.72 5.72 -3.04
C VAL A 121 -13.86 5.02 -2.30
N TRP A 122 -14.35 3.93 -2.86
CA TRP A 122 -15.18 2.95 -2.18
C TRP A 122 -14.42 1.63 -2.06
N ILE A 123 -14.37 1.03 -0.89
CA ILE A 123 -13.62 -0.20 -0.63
C ILE A 123 -14.59 -1.27 -0.12
N ASN A 124 -14.53 -2.46 -0.70
CA ASN A 124 -15.37 -3.58 -0.30
C ASN A 124 -14.81 -4.31 0.94
N ASN A 125 -15.53 -5.34 1.38
CA ASN A 125 -15.18 -6.12 2.57
C ASN A 125 -14.15 -7.24 2.35
N HIS A 126 -13.58 -7.37 1.13
CA HIS A 126 -12.54 -8.36 0.82
C HIS A 126 -11.11 -7.81 0.96
N THR A 127 -10.96 -6.66 1.61
CA THR A 127 -9.70 -5.92 1.68
C THR A 127 -9.59 -5.17 2.99
N HIS A 128 -8.55 -5.41 3.78
CA HIS A 128 -8.23 -4.59 4.95
C HIS A 128 -7.85 -3.17 4.51
N VAL A 129 -8.33 -2.17 5.23
CA VAL A 129 -8.07 -0.75 4.99
C VAL A 129 -7.17 -0.22 6.08
N LEU A 130 -5.91 0.05 5.74
CA LEU A 130 -4.89 0.47 6.70
C LEU A 130 -4.50 1.93 6.46
N GLN A 131 -4.71 2.75 7.47
CA GLN A 131 -4.26 4.14 7.50
C GLN A 131 -2.99 4.24 8.36
N PRO A 132 -1.84 4.66 7.81
CA PRO A 132 -0.64 4.86 8.61
C PRO A 132 -0.78 6.02 9.58
N VAL A 133 -0.20 5.87 10.76
CA VAL A 133 -0.16 6.88 11.82
C VAL A 133 1.26 7.07 12.35
N LYS A 134 1.45 7.93 13.34
CA LYS A 134 2.74 8.18 14.00
C LYS A 134 3.88 8.52 13.02
N GLY A 135 3.56 9.29 11.97
CA GLY A 135 4.56 9.74 11.00
C GLY A 135 5.02 8.69 10.00
N TYR A 136 4.34 7.55 9.88
CA TYR A 136 4.54 6.62 8.77
C TYR A 136 3.77 7.10 7.53
N SER A 137 4.37 6.96 6.34
CA SER A 137 3.67 7.23 5.08
C SER A 137 3.06 5.96 4.49
N CYS A 138 2.07 6.10 3.58
CA CYS A 138 1.50 4.95 2.87
C CYS A 138 2.55 4.20 2.05
N ARG A 139 3.55 4.90 1.51
CA ARG A 139 4.64 4.25 0.79
C ARG A 139 5.51 3.40 1.71
N LEU A 140 5.91 3.95 2.86
CA LEU A 140 6.73 3.21 3.81
C LEU A 140 5.95 2.01 4.38
N LEU A 141 4.68 2.21 4.77
CA LEU A 141 3.81 1.13 5.23
C LEU A 141 3.69 0.02 4.16
N TYR A 142 3.42 0.38 2.91
CA TYR A 142 3.37 -0.57 1.80
C TYR A 142 4.67 -1.40 1.68
N LEU A 143 5.84 -0.76 1.82
CA LEU A 143 7.13 -1.45 1.72
C LEU A 143 7.38 -2.36 2.93
N LEU A 144 6.97 -1.96 4.14
CA LEU A 144 7.06 -2.78 5.35
C LEU A 144 6.16 -4.02 5.27
N LEU A 145 4.96 -3.90 4.69
CA LEU A 145 4.01 -5.00 4.58
C LEU A 145 4.35 -5.96 3.44
N LYS A 146 5.01 -5.47 2.37
CA LYS A 146 5.15 -6.20 1.11
C LYS A 146 5.89 -7.53 1.23
N ASP A 147 6.86 -7.62 2.13
CA ASP A 147 7.72 -8.79 2.28
C ASP A 147 7.31 -9.65 3.50
N ILE A 148 6.11 -9.41 4.08
CA ILE A 148 5.55 -10.24 5.16
C ILE A 148 5.09 -11.58 4.54
N PRO A 149 5.59 -12.74 4.98
CA PRO A 149 5.10 -14.02 4.49
C PRO A 149 3.63 -14.22 4.88
N VAL A 150 2.74 -14.36 3.91
CA VAL A 150 1.30 -14.58 4.16
C VAL A 150 1.06 -15.82 5.02
N SER A 151 1.93 -16.83 4.92
CA SER A 151 1.88 -18.04 5.73
C SER A 151 1.82 -17.79 7.24
N ILE A 152 2.35 -16.67 7.73
CA ILE A 152 2.40 -16.31 9.17
C ILE A 152 1.11 -15.61 9.61
N ILE A 153 0.52 -14.79 8.74
CA ILE A 153 -0.64 -13.95 9.09
C ILE A 153 -1.98 -14.52 8.61
N LYS A 154 -1.96 -15.57 7.77
CA LYS A 154 -3.17 -16.21 7.27
C LYS A 154 -3.80 -17.14 8.28
N THR A 155 -5.09 -17.39 8.12
CA THR A 155 -5.87 -18.46 8.72
C THR A 155 -6.55 -19.28 7.62
N GLY A 156 -6.90 -20.54 7.93
CA GLY A 156 -7.54 -21.46 6.98
C GLY A 156 -6.56 -22.10 5.99
N SER A 157 -6.81 -23.37 5.67
CA SER A 157 -5.97 -24.16 4.74
C SER A 157 -6.58 -24.23 3.33
N ILE A 158 -7.91 -24.21 3.21
CA ILE A 158 -8.64 -24.35 1.94
C ILE A 158 -9.01 -22.95 1.40
N GLN A 159 -9.63 -22.13 2.23
CA GLN A 159 -9.90 -20.74 1.93
C GLN A 159 -8.96 -19.86 2.76
N MET A 160 -7.92 -19.34 2.11
CA MET A 160 -6.95 -18.49 2.79
C MET A 160 -7.60 -17.14 3.10
N LYS A 161 -7.48 -16.75 4.36
CA LYS A 161 -7.92 -15.44 4.83
C LYS A 161 -6.83 -14.82 5.70
N ILE A 162 -6.51 -13.56 5.50
CA ILE A 162 -5.65 -12.83 6.42
C ILE A 162 -6.53 -12.33 7.56
N ASN A 163 -6.20 -12.73 8.77
CA ASN A 163 -6.93 -12.32 9.97
C ASN A 163 -6.39 -10.99 10.49
N GLN A 164 -7.28 -10.04 10.76
CA GLN A 164 -6.93 -8.72 11.28
C GLN A 164 -6.08 -8.79 12.56
N ALA A 165 -6.40 -9.70 13.50
CA ALA A 165 -5.65 -9.83 14.73
C ALA A 165 -4.21 -10.33 14.49
N ASN A 166 -4.04 -11.31 13.57
CA ASN A 166 -2.71 -11.80 13.21
C ASN A 166 -1.89 -10.72 12.50
N LEU A 167 -2.53 -9.94 11.62
CA LEU A 167 -1.89 -8.82 10.94
C LEU A 167 -1.48 -7.75 11.96
N ASN A 168 -2.37 -7.35 12.83
CA ASN A 168 -2.12 -6.31 13.85
C ASN A 168 -0.98 -6.67 14.80
N ASN A 169 -0.91 -7.95 15.22
CA ASN A 169 0.11 -8.46 16.14
C ASN A 169 1.45 -8.78 15.46
N TYR A 170 1.54 -8.68 14.13
CA TYR A 170 2.79 -8.97 13.43
C TYR A 170 3.85 -7.92 13.75
N ASN A 171 5.02 -8.41 14.19
CA ASN A 171 6.15 -7.55 14.56
C ASN A 171 6.94 -7.12 13.32
N ILE A 172 7.21 -5.85 13.22
CA ILE A 172 8.01 -5.20 12.18
C ILE A 172 9.12 -4.36 12.80
N LEU A 173 10.05 -3.93 11.98
CA LEU A 173 11.13 -3.04 12.40
C LEU A 173 10.56 -1.67 12.83
N SER A 174 10.89 -1.25 14.05
CA SER A 174 10.60 0.09 14.53
C SER A 174 11.69 1.04 14.05
N ILE A 175 11.36 1.86 13.06
CA ILE A 175 12.32 2.80 12.46
C ILE A 175 12.32 4.08 13.29
N PRO A 176 13.49 4.54 13.80
CA PRO A 176 13.61 5.80 14.53
C PRO A 176 13.09 7.00 13.73
N ASP A 177 12.45 7.93 14.41
CA ASP A 177 11.75 9.08 13.78
C ASP A 177 12.64 9.88 12.84
N ALA A 178 13.89 10.14 13.21
CA ALA A 178 14.82 10.90 12.37
C ALA A 178 15.12 10.20 11.04
N ILE A 179 15.43 8.90 11.10
CA ILE A 179 15.73 8.08 9.90
C ILE A 179 14.47 7.89 9.05
N ARG A 180 13.33 7.65 9.71
CA ARG A 180 12.04 7.54 9.03
C ARG A 180 11.69 8.82 8.27
N THR A 181 11.84 9.98 8.91
CA THR A 181 11.57 11.29 8.28
C THR A 181 12.51 11.53 7.09
N GLN A 182 13.80 11.24 7.23
CA GLN A 182 14.75 11.37 6.12
C GLN A 182 14.38 10.47 4.94
N PHE A 183 14.01 9.21 5.21
CA PHE A 183 13.56 8.28 4.17
C PHE A 183 12.31 8.79 3.46
N ILE A 184 11.30 9.23 4.22
CA ILE A 184 10.05 9.75 3.66
C ILE A 184 10.33 10.97 2.79
N ASN A 185 11.13 11.92 3.26
CA ASN A 185 11.50 13.11 2.48
C ASN A 185 12.25 12.77 1.18
N CYS A 186 13.02 11.67 1.17
CA CYS A 186 13.71 11.21 -0.03
C CYS A 186 12.76 10.52 -1.02
N VAL A 187 11.76 9.78 -0.53
CA VAL A 187 10.94 8.88 -1.36
C VAL A 187 9.60 9.50 -1.75
N GLU A 188 8.99 10.32 -0.88
CA GLU A 188 7.66 10.88 -1.08
C GLU A 188 7.50 11.73 -2.36
N PRO A 189 8.47 12.58 -2.77
CA PRO A 189 8.36 13.32 -4.02
C PRO A 189 8.25 12.40 -5.25
N LEU A 190 8.99 11.28 -5.23
CA LEU A 190 8.93 10.27 -6.30
C LEU A 190 7.58 9.56 -6.29
N ASP A 191 7.08 9.26 -5.10
CA ASP A 191 5.81 8.58 -4.92
C ASP A 191 4.63 9.44 -5.36
N THR A 192 4.61 10.69 -4.95
CA THR A 192 3.62 11.68 -5.39
C THR A 192 3.58 11.78 -6.91
N LYS A 193 4.75 11.83 -7.56
CA LYS A 193 4.82 11.89 -9.01
C LYS A 193 4.29 10.61 -9.68
N ILE A 194 4.56 9.43 -9.12
CA ILE A 194 4.01 8.16 -9.61
C ILE A 194 2.48 8.16 -9.51
N MET A 195 1.92 8.58 -8.38
CA MET A 195 0.47 8.64 -8.19
C MET A 195 -0.20 9.62 -9.16
N GLN A 196 0.40 10.79 -9.37
CA GLN A 196 -0.07 11.77 -10.36
C GLN A 196 -0.10 11.19 -11.78
N ILE A 197 1.01 10.54 -12.20
CA ILE A 197 1.10 9.91 -13.53
C ILE A 197 0.06 8.78 -13.67
N GLN A 198 -0.15 7.97 -12.64
CA GLN A 198 -1.18 6.92 -12.66
C GLN A 198 -2.58 7.51 -12.83
N GLN A 199 -2.90 8.58 -12.10
CA GLN A 199 -4.19 9.28 -12.25
C GLN A 199 -4.35 9.88 -13.66
N GLU A 200 -3.31 10.52 -14.18
CA GLU A 200 -3.33 11.08 -15.54
C GLU A 200 -3.53 9.98 -16.60
N ASN A 201 -2.84 8.85 -16.47
CA ASN A 201 -3.02 7.70 -17.37
C ASN A 201 -4.46 7.17 -17.31
N ASN A 202 -5.06 7.07 -16.13
CA ASN A 202 -6.45 6.63 -15.99
C ASN A 202 -7.41 7.61 -16.67
N ASN A 203 -7.20 8.92 -16.51
CA ASN A 203 -8.00 9.94 -17.19
C ASN A 203 -7.84 9.87 -18.71
N LEU A 204 -6.63 9.67 -19.21
CA LEU A 204 -6.35 9.51 -20.64
C LEU A 204 -7.02 8.25 -21.23
N ILE A 205 -7.02 7.13 -20.47
CA ILE A 205 -7.72 5.91 -20.87
C ILE A 205 -9.22 6.17 -20.98
N GLN A 206 -9.83 6.81 -19.97
CA GLN A 206 -11.26 7.15 -20.00
C GLN A 206 -11.60 8.10 -21.16
N PHE A 207 -10.75 9.10 -21.41
CA PHE A 207 -10.92 10.03 -22.53
C PHE A 207 -10.79 9.32 -23.88
N ARG A 208 -9.82 8.44 -24.05
CA ARG A 208 -9.69 7.60 -25.25
C ARG A 208 -10.94 6.77 -25.48
N ASP A 209 -11.41 6.07 -24.45
CA ASP A 209 -12.57 5.15 -24.57
C ASP A 209 -13.88 5.91 -24.85
N TRP A 210 -13.97 7.17 -24.41
CA TRP A 210 -15.06 8.06 -24.75
C TRP A 210 -14.96 8.60 -26.19
N LEU A 211 -13.74 9.02 -26.61
CA LEU A 211 -13.53 9.67 -27.90
C LEU A 211 -13.51 8.68 -29.07
N LEU A 212 -12.94 7.48 -28.89
CA LEU A 212 -12.75 6.51 -29.97
C LEU A 212 -14.04 6.15 -30.69
N PRO A 213 -15.19 5.85 -30.05
CA PRO A 213 -16.45 5.62 -30.73
C PRO A 213 -16.96 6.83 -31.51
N MET A 214 -16.72 8.05 -31.01
CA MET A 214 -17.14 9.28 -31.70
C MET A 214 -16.36 9.49 -33.00
N LEU A 215 -15.05 9.24 -32.99
CA LEU A 215 -14.20 9.30 -34.18
C LEU A 215 -14.62 8.22 -35.19
N MET A 216 -14.87 6.99 -34.75
CA MET A 216 -15.29 5.88 -35.60
C MET A 216 -16.65 6.11 -36.26
N ASN A 217 -17.55 6.83 -35.59
CA ASN A 217 -18.88 7.14 -36.11
C ASN A 217 -18.95 8.50 -36.84
N GLY A 218 -17.83 9.18 -37.03
CA GLY A 218 -17.77 10.50 -37.70
C GLY A 218 -18.45 11.63 -36.90
N GLN A 219 -18.66 11.45 -35.60
CA GLN A 219 -19.23 12.47 -34.69
C GLN A 219 -18.18 13.48 -34.18
N ALA A 220 -16.91 13.14 -34.31
CA ALA A 220 -15.78 14.02 -34.09
C ALA A 220 -14.76 13.89 -35.21
N THR A 221 -14.09 14.97 -35.56
CA THR A 221 -13.01 15.02 -36.56
C THR A 221 -11.77 15.61 -35.91
N ILE A 222 -10.61 15.17 -36.36
CA ILE A 222 -9.32 15.79 -36.00
C ILE A 222 -9.08 16.88 -37.04
N GLU A 223 -8.99 18.14 -36.60
CA GLU A 223 -8.52 19.23 -37.46
C GLU A 223 -6.99 19.24 -37.44
N ASP A 224 -6.37 19.35 -38.63
CA ASP A 224 -4.90 19.42 -38.80
C ASP A 224 -4.32 20.74 -38.29
#